data_61082fce515d878415e5156cfdda1ae7
#
_entry.id   61082fce515d878415e5156cfdda1ae7
#
_cell.length_a   1.000
_cell.length_b   1.000
_cell.length_c   1.000
_cell.angle_alpha   90.00
_cell.angle_beta   90.00
_cell.angle_gamma   90.00
#
_symmetry.space_group_name_H-M   'P 1'
#
loop_
_entity.id
_entity.type
_entity.pdbx_description
1 polymer ?
#
loop_
_entity_poly.entity_id
_entity_poly.type
_entity_poly.pdbx_seq_one_letter_code
_entity_poly.pdbx_strand_id
1 'polypeptide(L)'
;MDQGYSTDPVLSQALAYWRAKRRARAMPARRDIDPTEIGSLLPHLQLIDVVDGGARYHYRLAGTSLVTAFGREYTGRYLDELFAGERLAYAQRVFATVCSRQKPVFLRNRYSTTRDVDMMANRLYMPLSKDGSLVSIILGVLTFEFGRGALPGLWSGATLDPSTATLHVIEDEVVPA
;
A
#
# COMPACT_ATOMS: atom_id res chain seq x y z
N MET A 1 -9.81 14.80 -12.80
CA MET A 1 -10.32 13.56 -12.20
C MET A 1 -9.75 13.47 -10.81
N ASP A 2 -10.60 13.45 -9.81
CA ASP A 2 -10.17 13.35 -8.40
C ASP A 2 -9.45 12.01 -8.21
N GLN A 3 -8.15 12.08 -7.98
CA GLN A 3 -7.34 10.91 -7.71
C GLN A 3 -7.42 10.63 -6.20
N GLY A 4 -8.46 10.02 -5.73
CA GLY A 4 -8.84 9.72 -4.33
C GLY A 4 -7.78 9.73 -3.21
N TYR A 5 -6.47 9.64 -3.55
CA TYR A 5 -5.39 9.81 -2.58
C TYR A 5 -5.20 11.28 -2.13
N SER A 6 -5.63 12.25 -2.93
CA SER A 6 -5.52 13.68 -2.60
C SER A 6 -6.58 14.12 -1.60
N THR A 7 -7.70 13.40 -1.51
CA THR A 7 -8.80 13.69 -0.59
C THR A 7 -8.69 12.91 0.73
N ASP A 8 -7.91 11.83 0.76
CA ASP A 8 -7.62 11.07 1.98
C ASP A 8 -6.45 11.70 2.74
N PRO A 9 -6.67 12.28 3.94
CA PRO A 9 -5.63 13.01 4.67
C PRO A 9 -4.45 12.11 5.07
N VAL A 10 -4.67 10.83 5.36
CA VAL A 10 -3.63 9.87 5.75
C VAL A 10 -2.73 9.58 4.54
N LEU A 11 -3.33 9.27 3.39
CA LEU A 11 -2.58 8.99 2.17
C LEU A 11 -1.87 10.23 1.63
N SER A 12 -2.53 11.39 1.69
CA SER A 12 -1.95 12.67 1.29
C SER A 12 -0.73 13.04 2.13
N GLN A 13 -0.83 12.88 3.46
CA GLN A 13 0.30 13.09 4.39
C GLN A 13 1.46 12.12 4.08
N ALA A 14 1.16 10.85 3.84
CA ALA A 14 2.16 9.84 3.53
C ALA A 14 2.91 10.16 2.23
N LEU A 15 2.20 10.57 1.18
CA LEU A 15 2.80 10.95 -0.10
C LEU A 15 3.68 12.19 0.03
N ALA A 16 3.20 13.21 0.75
CA ALA A 16 3.98 14.42 1.00
C ALA A 16 5.27 14.12 1.77
N TYR A 17 5.19 13.28 2.79
CA TYR A 17 6.36 12.83 3.54
C TYR A 17 7.36 12.08 2.65
N TRP A 18 6.90 11.11 1.86
CA TRP A 18 7.73 10.35 0.94
C TRP A 18 8.44 11.28 -0.08
N ARG A 19 7.69 12.24 -0.67
CA ARG A 19 8.24 13.24 -1.60
C ARG A 19 9.33 14.09 -0.95
N ALA A 20 9.12 14.56 0.28
CA ALA A 20 10.11 15.33 1.03
C ALA A 20 11.41 14.52 1.28
N LYS A 21 11.26 13.23 1.64
CA LYS A 21 12.41 12.34 1.89
C LYS A 21 13.13 11.92 0.60
N ARG A 22 12.43 11.84 -0.51
CA ARG A 22 13.01 11.54 -1.82
C ARG A 22 14.01 12.61 -2.25
N ARG A 23 13.69 13.89 -2.02
CA ARG A 23 14.47 15.05 -2.53
C ARG A 23 14.59 14.96 -4.07
N ALA A 24 15.83 15.09 -4.62
CA ALA A 24 16.10 14.97 -6.05
C ALA A 24 16.34 13.54 -6.56
N ARG A 25 16.20 12.52 -5.69
CA ARG A 25 16.40 11.10 -6.06
C ARG A 25 15.13 10.52 -6.68
N ALA A 26 15.24 9.36 -7.32
CA ALA A 26 14.08 8.60 -7.80
C ALA A 26 13.18 8.18 -6.64
N MET A 27 13.77 7.76 -5.51
CA MET A 27 13.06 7.33 -4.31
C MET A 27 13.90 7.55 -3.05
N PRO A 28 13.30 7.61 -1.84
CA PRO A 28 14.02 7.65 -0.57
C PRO A 28 14.77 6.35 -0.29
N ALA A 29 15.81 6.43 0.53
CA ALA A 29 16.38 5.26 1.16
C ALA A 29 15.53 4.86 2.39
N ARG A 30 15.55 3.57 2.78
CA ARG A 30 14.84 3.11 3.99
C ARG A 30 15.29 3.89 5.25
N ARG A 31 16.56 4.23 5.35
CA ARG A 31 17.13 5.00 6.48
C ARG A 31 16.61 6.46 6.56
N ASP A 32 16.05 6.99 5.48
CA ASP A 32 15.47 8.33 5.46
C ASP A 32 14.07 8.37 6.10
N ILE A 33 13.44 7.21 6.28
CA ILE A 33 12.12 7.06 6.88
C ILE A 33 12.28 6.94 8.39
N ASP A 34 11.93 8.01 9.09
CA ASP A 34 11.99 8.09 10.54
C ASP A 34 10.59 7.87 11.14
N PRO A 35 10.39 6.79 11.93
CA PRO A 35 9.10 6.52 12.57
C PRO A 35 8.62 7.64 13.51
N THR A 36 9.53 8.42 14.08
CA THR A 36 9.16 9.51 15.01
C THR A 36 8.48 10.66 14.29
N GLU A 37 8.80 10.88 13.01
CA GLU A 37 8.20 11.93 12.18
C GLU A 37 6.82 11.54 11.64
N ILE A 38 6.48 10.25 11.60
CA ILE A 38 5.27 9.69 11.00
C ILE A 38 4.41 8.91 12.00
N GLY A 39 4.48 9.26 13.29
CA GLY A 39 3.77 8.53 14.34
C GLY A 39 2.28 8.32 14.07
N SER A 40 1.59 9.34 13.52
CA SER A 40 0.17 9.26 13.13
C SER A 40 -0.11 8.28 11.98
N LEU A 41 0.88 7.97 11.15
CA LEU A 41 0.74 7.05 10.02
C LEU A 41 1.02 5.59 10.40
N LEU A 42 1.74 5.35 11.51
CA LEU A 42 2.18 4.00 11.90
C LEU A 42 1.06 2.96 11.97
N PRO A 43 -0.14 3.25 12.49
CA PRO A 43 -1.25 2.29 12.49
C PRO A 43 -1.67 1.84 11.09
N HIS A 44 -1.49 2.69 10.08
CA HIS A 44 -1.92 2.50 8.69
C HIS A 44 -0.80 2.00 7.78
N LEU A 45 0.39 1.81 8.31
CA LEU A 45 1.62 1.57 7.55
C LEU A 45 1.96 0.08 7.49
N GLN A 46 2.47 -0.36 6.35
CA GLN A 46 3.15 -1.65 6.21
C GLN A 46 4.47 -1.49 5.48
N LEU A 47 5.43 -2.33 5.82
CA LEU A 47 6.70 -2.47 5.10
C LEU A 47 6.77 -3.84 4.46
N ILE A 48 7.08 -3.85 3.16
CA ILE A 48 7.14 -5.05 2.35
C ILE A 48 8.54 -5.13 1.75
N ASP A 49 9.29 -6.17 2.09
CA ASP A 49 10.56 -6.46 1.45
C ASP A 49 10.35 -7.04 0.06
N VAL A 50 11.09 -6.53 -0.89
CA VAL A 50 11.19 -7.09 -2.24
C VAL A 50 12.32 -8.13 -2.23
N VAL A 51 11.96 -9.40 -2.29
CA VAL A 51 12.88 -10.53 -2.17
C VAL A 51 13.20 -11.08 -3.55
N ASP A 52 14.46 -11.44 -3.77
CA ASP A 52 14.97 -12.03 -5.01
C ASP A 52 14.55 -11.27 -6.28
N GLY A 53 14.74 -9.93 -6.24
CA GLY A 53 14.41 -9.07 -7.38
C GLY A 53 12.92 -8.95 -7.69
N GLY A 54 12.04 -9.28 -6.74
CA GLY A 54 10.58 -9.24 -6.92
C GLY A 54 9.95 -10.61 -7.17
N ALA A 55 10.69 -11.70 -7.04
CA ALA A 55 10.15 -13.05 -7.10
C ALA A 55 9.19 -13.33 -5.93
N ARG A 56 9.47 -12.77 -4.76
CA ARG A 56 8.61 -12.86 -3.57
C ARG A 56 8.53 -11.53 -2.83
N TYR A 57 7.50 -11.40 -2.00
CA TYR A 57 7.25 -10.21 -1.18
C TYR A 57 7.00 -10.64 0.26
N HIS A 58 7.76 -10.05 1.21
CA HIS A 58 7.72 -10.40 2.62
C HIS A 58 7.23 -9.21 3.45
N TYR A 59 6.15 -9.38 4.21
CA TYR A 59 5.62 -8.34 5.09
C TYR A 59 6.47 -8.23 6.34
N ARG A 60 7.40 -7.28 6.35
CA ARG A 60 8.29 -7.01 7.49
C ARG A 60 7.54 -6.39 8.67
N LEU A 61 6.52 -5.58 8.39
CA LEU A 61 5.73 -4.87 9.40
C LEU A 61 4.33 -4.63 8.88
N ALA A 62 3.34 -4.78 9.77
CA ALA A 62 1.96 -4.38 9.57
C ALA A 62 1.50 -3.51 10.74
N GLY A 63 0.92 -2.34 10.44
CA GLY A 63 0.36 -1.43 11.43
C GLY A 63 -0.92 -1.97 12.06
N THR A 64 -1.22 -1.50 13.26
CA THR A 64 -2.32 -2.02 14.07
C THR A 64 -3.69 -1.88 13.43
N SER A 65 -3.96 -0.78 12.72
CA SER A 65 -5.22 -0.61 11.97
C SER A 65 -5.37 -1.65 10.85
N LEU A 66 -4.24 -2.05 10.23
CA LEU A 66 -4.24 -3.07 9.19
C LEU A 66 -4.52 -4.45 9.76
N VAL A 67 -3.86 -4.80 10.87
CA VAL A 67 -4.09 -6.07 11.58
C VAL A 67 -5.56 -6.17 12.01
N THR A 68 -6.12 -5.09 12.57
CA THR A 68 -7.53 -5.03 12.95
C THR A 68 -8.46 -5.21 11.74
N ALA A 69 -8.20 -4.51 10.64
CA ALA A 69 -9.00 -4.61 9.42
C ALA A 69 -8.92 -6.03 8.82
N PHE A 70 -7.76 -6.63 8.74
CA PHE A 70 -7.55 -7.99 8.22
C PHE A 70 -8.03 -9.09 9.18
N GLY A 71 -8.22 -8.77 10.45
CA GLY A 71 -8.63 -9.74 11.47
C GLY A 71 -7.54 -10.76 11.83
N ARG A 72 -6.31 -10.54 11.42
CA ARG A 72 -5.15 -11.37 11.76
C ARG A 72 -3.83 -10.62 11.63
N GLU A 73 -2.84 -11.03 12.43
CA GLU A 73 -1.45 -10.60 12.28
C GLU A 73 -0.83 -11.28 11.05
N TYR A 74 -0.10 -10.51 10.25
CA TYR A 74 0.59 -11.02 9.06
C TYR A 74 2.05 -10.52 8.93
N THR A 75 2.57 -9.83 9.95
CA THR A 75 3.99 -9.50 10.03
C THR A 75 4.83 -10.78 10.01
N GLY A 76 5.89 -10.78 9.22
CA GLY A 76 6.76 -11.94 9.05
C GLY A 76 6.27 -12.96 8.03
N ARG A 77 5.13 -12.72 7.37
CA ARG A 77 4.58 -13.64 6.37
C ARG A 77 4.92 -13.20 4.95
N TYR A 78 5.01 -14.15 4.06
CA TYR A 78 5.11 -13.89 2.63
C TYR A 78 3.73 -13.69 2.00
N LEU A 79 3.70 -12.93 0.90
CA LEU A 79 2.46 -12.65 0.15
C LEU A 79 1.77 -13.94 -0.31
N ASP A 80 2.54 -14.92 -0.78
CA ASP A 80 2.09 -16.23 -1.27
C ASP A 80 1.65 -17.20 -0.16
N GLU A 81 1.92 -16.88 1.09
CA GLU A 81 1.36 -17.57 2.25
C GLU A 81 0.00 -17.00 2.70
N LEU A 82 -0.28 -15.76 2.30
CA LEU A 82 -1.49 -15.04 2.69
C LEU A 82 -2.58 -15.14 1.64
N PHE A 83 -2.20 -15.18 0.37
CA PHE A 83 -3.11 -15.16 -0.77
C PHE A 83 -2.75 -16.25 -1.77
N ALA A 84 -3.76 -16.67 -2.53
CA ALA A 84 -3.63 -17.65 -3.61
C ALA A 84 -4.42 -17.19 -4.85
N GLY A 85 -4.23 -17.88 -5.98
CA GLY A 85 -5.00 -17.68 -7.21
C GLY A 85 -4.95 -16.24 -7.72
N GLU A 86 -6.09 -15.74 -8.19
CA GLU A 86 -6.19 -14.39 -8.79
C GLU A 86 -5.82 -13.26 -7.84
N ARG A 87 -6.11 -13.42 -6.55
CA ARG A 87 -5.78 -12.42 -5.53
C ARG A 87 -4.27 -12.28 -5.34
N LEU A 88 -3.54 -13.40 -5.34
CA LEU A 88 -2.08 -13.40 -5.31
C LEU A 88 -1.52 -12.76 -6.57
N ALA A 89 -1.99 -13.19 -7.74
CA ALA A 89 -1.53 -12.67 -9.02
C ALA A 89 -1.79 -11.16 -9.15
N TYR A 90 -2.94 -10.68 -8.68
CA TYR A 90 -3.25 -9.25 -8.64
C TYR A 90 -2.26 -8.47 -7.75
N ALA A 91 -2.04 -8.92 -6.53
CA ALA A 91 -1.12 -8.25 -5.60
C ALA A 91 0.32 -8.24 -6.14
N GLN A 92 0.77 -9.35 -6.73
CA GLN A 92 2.09 -9.44 -7.38
C GLN A 92 2.23 -8.42 -8.52
N ARG A 93 1.21 -8.28 -9.39
CA ARG A 93 1.23 -7.26 -10.46
C ARG A 93 1.33 -5.85 -9.92
N VAL A 94 0.61 -5.54 -8.83
CA VAL A 94 0.69 -4.23 -8.18
C VAL A 94 2.10 -3.95 -7.70
N PHE A 95 2.70 -4.86 -6.94
CA PHE A 95 4.05 -4.67 -6.40
C PHE A 95 5.11 -4.64 -7.50
N ALA A 96 4.96 -5.46 -8.54
CA ALA A 96 5.81 -5.41 -9.72
C ALA A 96 5.73 -4.05 -10.44
N THR A 97 4.53 -3.42 -10.47
CA THR A 97 4.36 -2.08 -11.03
C THR A 97 5.13 -1.04 -10.21
N VAL A 98 5.05 -1.09 -8.87
CA VAL A 98 5.83 -0.20 -8.00
C VAL A 98 7.33 -0.35 -8.25
N CYS A 99 7.80 -1.61 -8.38
CA CYS A 99 9.21 -1.91 -8.59
C CYS A 99 9.70 -1.44 -9.98
N SER A 100 8.95 -1.72 -11.04
CA SER A 100 9.35 -1.39 -12.41
C SER A 100 9.22 0.10 -12.73
N ARG A 101 8.19 0.76 -12.21
CA ARG A 101 7.98 2.20 -12.43
C ARG A 101 8.80 3.07 -11.50
N GLN A 102 9.26 2.53 -10.36
CA GLN A 102 9.98 3.27 -9.30
C GLN A 102 9.24 4.53 -8.82
N LYS A 103 7.91 4.47 -8.86
CA LYS A 103 7.02 5.59 -8.51
C LYS A 103 5.93 5.13 -7.55
N PRO A 104 5.34 6.05 -6.77
CA PRO A 104 4.18 5.74 -5.97
C PRO A 104 3.02 5.25 -6.83
N VAL A 105 2.30 4.25 -6.32
CA VAL A 105 1.12 3.67 -6.97
C VAL A 105 -0.05 3.76 -6.01
N PHE A 106 -1.12 4.40 -6.45
CA PHE A 106 -2.39 4.44 -5.74
C PHE A 106 -3.34 3.38 -6.28
N LEU A 107 -4.04 2.74 -5.37
CA LEU A 107 -5.06 1.73 -5.66
C LEU A 107 -6.31 2.02 -4.85
N ARG A 108 -7.45 1.88 -5.49
CA ARG A 108 -8.75 1.85 -4.84
C ARG A 108 -9.50 0.60 -5.27
N ASN A 109 -9.96 -0.20 -4.30
CA ASN A 109 -10.67 -1.44 -4.56
C ASN A 109 -11.87 -1.57 -3.64
N ARG A 110 -12.98 -2.05 -4.20
CA ARG A 110 -14.14 -2.49 -3.43
C ARG A 110 -13.97 -3.96 -3.03
N TYR A 111 -14.34 -4.25 -1.82
CA TYR A 111 -14.46 -5.60 -1.31
C TYR A 111 -15.88 -5.83 -0.82
N SER A 112 -16.45 -6.97 -1.20
CA SER A 112 -17.76 -7.39 -0.72
C SER A 112 -17.59 -8.60 0.18
N THR A 113 -18.33 -8.61 1.29
CA THR A 113 -18.41 -9.76 2.17
C THR A 113 -19.65 -10.60 1.85
N THR A 114 -19.70 -11.83 2.34
CA THR A 114 -20.88 -12.71 2.23
C THR A 114 -22.14 -12.16 2.90
N ARG A 115 -22.04 -11.05 3.63
CA ARG A 115 -23.15 -10.35 4.31
C ARG A 115 -23.54 -9.03 3.62
N ASP A 116 -23.19 -8.85 2.34
CA ASP A 116 -23.43 -7.62 1.57
C ASP A 116 -22.86 -6.36 2.23
N VAL A 117 -21.80 -6.51 3.00
CA VAL A 117 -21.10 -5.36 3.57
C VAL A 117 -19.96 -4.98 2.65
N ASP A 118 -20.09 -3.80 2.08
CA ASP A 118 -19.07 -3.22 1.23
C ASP A 118 -17.98 -2.54 2.05
N MET A 119 -16.78 -2.67 1.59
CA MET A 119 -15.64 -1.95 2.10
C MET A 119 -14.80 -1.44 0.93
N MET A 120 -14.46 -0.17 0.98
CA MET A 120 -13.51 0.42 0.06
C MET A 120 -12.14 0.47 0.73
N ALA A 121 -11.13 -0.06 0.05
CA ALA A 121 -9.75 0.04 0.50
C ALA A 121 -8.99 0.99 -0.41
N ASN A 122 -8.42 2.02 0.18
CA ASN A 122 -7.50 2.94 -0.47
C ASN A 122 -6.07 2.55 -0.07
N ARG A 123 -5.18 2.40 -1.03
CA ARG A 123 -3.80 1.96 -0.80
C ARG A 123 -2.84 2.83 -1.58
N LEU A 124 -1.81 3.27 -0.90
CA LEU A 124 -0.69 3.97 -1.48
C LEU A 124 0.57 3.14 -1.26
N TYR A 125 1.20 2.68 -2.33
CA TYR A 125 2.45 1.94 -2.31
C TYR A 125 3.57 2.81 -2.87
N MET A 126 4.60 3.01 -2.08
CA MET A 126 5.71 3.93 -2.37
C MET A 126 7.05 3.17 -2.34
N PRO A 127 7.87 3.28 -3.38
CA PRO A 127 9.14 2.58 -3.45
C PRO A 127 10.18 3.17 -2.50
N LEU A 128 10.98 2.30 -1.88
CA LEU A 128 12.18 2.64 -1.13
C LEU A 128 13.35 1.81 -1.63
N SER A 129 14.55 2.38 -1.57
CA SER A 129 15.79 1.70 -1.98
C SER A 129 16.76 1.52 -0.81
N LYS A 130 17.64 0.54 -0.91
CA LYS A 130 18.82 0.41 -0.05
C LYS A 130 20.04 1.10 -0.66
N ASP A 131 20.17 1.02 -1.98
CA ASP A 131 21.34 1.46 -2.75
C ASP A 131 21.08 2.68 -3.65
N GLY A 132 19.82 3.12 -3.76
CA GLY A 132 19.41 4.25 -4.60
C GLY A 132 19.03 3.89 -6.03
N SER A 133 19.20 2.64 -6.45
CA SER A 133 18.97 2.18 -7.84
C SER A 133 17.74 1.27 -7.97
N LEU A 134 17.64 0.25 -7.13
CA LEU A 134 16.56 -0.73 -7.19
C LEU A 134 15.60 -0.59 -6.00
N VAL A 135 14.34 -0.87 -6.25
CA VAL A 135 13.35 -0.97 -5.18
C VAL A 135 13.63 -2.22 -4.35
N SER A 136 13.93 -2.03 -3.09
CA SER A 136 14.22 -3.13 -2.15
C SER A 136 13.15 -3.27 -1.06
N ILE A 137 12.36 -2.21 -0.86
CA ILE A 137 11.25 -2.18 0.09
C ILE A 137 10.11 -1.38 -0.53
N ILE A 138 8.88 -1.79 -0.27
CA ILE A 138 7.68 -1.03 -0.57
C ILE A 138 7.10 -0.53 0.74
N LEU A 139 6.94 0.78 0.88
CA LEU A 139 6.20 1.43 1.96
C LEU A 139 4.75 1.52 1.55
N GLY A 140 3.88 0.76 2.18
CA GLY A 140 2.45 0.79 1.96
C GLY A 140 1.74 1.59 3.05
N VAL A 141 0.78 2.42 2.67
CA VAL A 141 -0.14 3.08 3.61
C VAL A 141 -1.56 2.81 3.12
N LEU A 142 -2.42 2.33 4.03
CA LEU A 142 -3.76 1.86 3.70
C LEU A 142 -4.78 2.51 4.61
N THR A 143 -5.91 2.90 4.00
CA THR A 143 -7.11 3.33 4.71
C THR A 143 -8.34 2.55 4.22
N PHE A 144 -9.36 2.52 5.04
CA PHE A 144 -10.58 1.77 4.78
C PHE A 144 -11.81 2.61 5.04
N GLU A 145 -12.74 2.59 4.09
CA GLU A 145 -14.07 3.15 4.23
C GLU A 145 -15.04 1.97 4.37
N PHE A 146 -15.69 1.87 5.50
CA PHE A 146 -16.62 0.79 5.80
C PHE A 146 -18.05 1.24 5.50
N GLY A 147 -18.78 0.42 4.75
CA GLY A 147 -20.21 0.60 4.56
C GLY A 147 -21.00 0.41 5.87
N ARG A 148 -22.28 0.78 5.87
CA ARG A 148 -23.15 0.62 7.05
C ARG A 148 -23.20 -0.84 7.49
N GLY A 149 -22.94 -1.09 8.77
CA GLY A 149 -22.97 -2.45 9.36
C GLY A 149 -21.67 -3.23 9.23
N ALA A 150 -20.61 -2.65 8.64
CA ALA A 150 -19.31 -3.28 8.60
C ALA A 150 -18.62 -3.26 9.97
N LEU A 151 -18.10 -4.42 10.38
CA LEU A 151 -17.28 -4.55 11.59
C LEU A 151 -15.82 -4.81 11.18
N PRO A 152 -14.85 -4.23 11.91
CA PRO A 152 -13.45 -4.61 11.76
C PRO A 152 -13.26 -6.13 11.91
N GLY A 153 -12.33 -6.72 11.15
CA GLY A 153 -12.08 -8.17 11.21
C GLY A 153 -12.90 -9.03 10.24
N LEU A 154 -13.90 -8.48 9.55
CA LEU A 154 -14.68 -9.21 8.53
C LEU A 154 -13.91 -9.44 7.21
N TRP A 155 -12.69 -8.96 7.13
CA TRP A 155 -11.88 -8.99 5.92
C TRP A 155 -11.42 -10.40 5.51
N SER A 156 -11.28 -11.34 6.45
CA SER A 156 -10.75 -12.67 6.14
C SER A 156 -11.59 -13.47 5.12
N GLY A 157 -12.86 -13.09 4.95
CA GLY A 157 -13.78 -13.68 3.96
C GLY A 157 -14.21 -12.73 2.84
N ALA A 158 -13.66 -11.52 2.76
CA ALA A 158 -14.07 -10.56 1.75
C ALA A 158 -13.49 -10.91 0.37
N THR A 159 -14.32 -10.80 -0.65
CA THR A 159 -13.94 -11.02 -2.05
C THR A 159 -13.59 -9.69 -2.69
N LEU A 160 -12.43 -9.63 -3.34
CA LEU A 160 -12.05 -8.49 -4.17
C LEU A 160 -12.98 -8.46 -5.40
N ASP A 161 -13.58 -7.30 -5.65
CA ASP A 161 -14.24 -7.04 -6.93
C ASP A 161 -13.22 -6.41 -7.91
N PRO A 162 -12.67 -7.19 -8.85
CA PRO A 162 -11.64 -6.70 -9.76
C PRO A 162 -12.17 -5.65 -10.74
N SER A 163 -13.48 -5.58 -10.99
CA SER A 163 -14.09 -4.59 -11.89
C SER A 163 -14.05 -3.18 -11.31
N THR A 164 -13.93 -3.05 -9.98
CA THR A 164 -13.84 -1.77 -9.29
C THR A 164 -12.40 -1.32 -9.04
N ALA A 165 -11.44 -2.15 -9.42
CA ALA A 165 -10.03 -1.89 -9.18
C ALA A 165 -9.54 -0.74 -10.06
N THR A 166 -9.13 0.36 -9.43
CA THR A 166 -8.41 1.44 -10.09
C THR A 166 -6.97 1.43 -9.63
N LEU A 167 -6.04 1.49 -10.59
CA LEU A 167 -4.60 1.59 -10.32
C LEU A 167 -4.07 2.83 -11.04
N HIS A 168 -3.42 3.70 -10.29
CA HIS A 168 -2.80 4.91 -10.82
C HIS A 168 -1.35 4.99 -10.39
N VAL A 169 -0.44 5.10 -11.36
CA VAL A 169 0.94 5.49 -11.10
C VAL A 169 0.96 7.00 -10.90
N ILE A 170 1.50 7.45 -9.77
CA ILE A 170 1.57 8.87 -9.45
C ILE A 170 2.83 9.43 -10.09
N GLU A 171 2.65 10.22 -11.13
CA GLU A 171 3.74 10.93 -11.79
C GLU A 171 4.15 12.17 -10.96
N ASP A 172 5.37 12.64 -11.16
CA ASP A 172 5.80 13.90 -10.58
C ASP A 172 5.01 15.04 -11.24
N GLU A 173 4.50 15.96 -10.44
CA GLU A 173 4.01 17.22 -10.99
C GLU A 173 5.18 17.90 -11.70
N VAL A 174 5.04 18.13 -12.99
CA VAL A 174 5.93 18.99 -13.74
C VAL A 174 5.66 20.40 -13.23
N VAL A 175 6.48 20.88 -12.29
CA VAL A 175 6.47 22.31 -11.93
C VAL A 175 6.97 23.03 -13.18
N PRO A 176 6.14 23.82 -13.86
CA PRO A 176 6.63 24.64 -14.98
C PRO A 176 7.69 25.58 -14.42
N ALA A 177 8.81 25.64 -15.14
CA ALA A 177 9.91 26.53 -14.85
C ALA A 177 9.50 28.02 -14.94
#